data_95638649d39e836b9ae35e46d0b6ec6c
#
_entry.id   95638649d39e836b9ae35e46d0b6ec6c
#
_cell.length_a   1.000
_cell.length_b   1.000
_cell.length_c   1.000
_cell.angle_alpha   90.00
_cell.angle_beta   90.00
_cell.angle_gamma   90.00
#
_symmetry.space_group_name_H-M   'P 1'
#
loop_
_entity.id
_entity.type
_entity.pdbx_description
1 polymer ?
#
loop_
_entity_poly.entity_id
_entity_poly.type
_entity_poly.pdbx_seq_one_letter_code
_entity_poly.pdbx_strand_id
1 'polypeptide(L)'
;MRRSMAAALVLTVLLFGGAYLAAGKTPAQEMVPDGAAQEQSPQGQRDSGVELAVQDGDAVETMALDVYLQGVVRGEMPASFEQEALKAQAAAERTYVYYQLAAGRKEAHPQADVCTDPACCNAWLSEEAAREKWGGDFDGWERRIEEAVAATDGQVALYDGQPILAVFHSSSAGKTAGAGDVWSGDVPYLRSVDSPEGEETVPNYYSAAAFSAAEAKSLLAKAHPELTLSGGPDRWFGAVERDDSGRVRTVEVCGTALRGVELRRIFGLRSACFTIDAAADEVTFRVTGYGHGVGMSQYGANELARQGKTWQEILTWYYADVTVGPAPETVQTAESVVN
;
A
#
# COMPACT_ATOMS: atom_id res chain seq x y z
N MET A 1 36.64 -53.69 7.82
CA MET A 1 36.67 -54.38 9.16
C MET A 1 35.80 -53.64 10.14
N ARG A 2 34.72 -54.31 10.54
CA ARG A 2 34.11 -54.42 11.89
C ARG A 2 33.63 -53.10 12.50
N ARG A 3 32.42 -52.91 12.85
CA ARG A 3 31.19 -53.57 13.40
C ARG A 3 30.57 -52.51 14.33
N SER A 4 29.36 -52.12 14.07
CA SER A 4 28.12 -52.44 14.79
C SER A 4 28.17 -52.28 16.31
N MET A 5 27.26 -51.52 16.87
CA MET A 5 26.19 -52.06 17.76
C MET A 5 25.19 -50.99 18.17
N ALA A 6 23.94 -51.37 17.97
CA ALA A 6 22.73 -50.76 18.52
C ALA A 6 22.55 -51.13 19.99
N ALA A 7 21.85 -50.35 20.77
CA ALA A 7 21.12 -50.84 21.96
C ALA A 7 19.89 -49.95 22.20
N ALA A 8 18.75 -50.62 22.11
CA ALA A 8 17.45 -50.18 22.61
C ALA A 8 17.30 -50.60 24.09
N LEU A 9 16.47 -49.89 24.85
CA LEU A 9 15.74 -50.38 26.03
C LEU A 9 14.62 -49.38 26.32
N VAL A 10 13.37 -49.73 26.12
CA VAL A 10 12.37 -50.52 26.80
C VAL A 10 11.73 -49.81 28.02
N LEU A 11 10.52 -49.42 27.79
CA LEU A 11 9.25 -49.47 28.54
C LEU A 11 9.31 -49.74 30.09
N THR A 12 8.59 -48.90 30.85
CA THR A 12 7.88 -49.37 32.03
C THR A 12 6.55 -48.64 32.23
N VAL A 13 5.46 -49.38 32.04
CA VAL A 13 4.09 -49.08 32.45
C VAL A 13 3.94 -49.50 33.91
N LEU A 14 3.36 -48.67 34.76
CA LEU A 14 2.76 -49.08 36.00
C LEU A 14 1.37 -48.45 36.17
N LEU A 15 0.39 -49.33 36.10
CA LEU A 15 -1.01 -49.16 36.45
C LEU A 15 -1.14 -49.11 37.99
N PHE A 16 -1.91 -48.14 38.49
CA PHE A 16 -2.64 -48.37 39.76
C PHE A 16 -4.07 -47.87 39.57
N GLY A 17 -4.98 -48.81 39.60
CA GLY A 17 -6.41 -48.59 39.67
C GLY A 17 -6.85 -48.32 41.10
N GLY A 18 -7.91 -47.57 41.24
CA GLY A 18 -8.63 -47.35 42.47
C GLY A 18 -10.01 -46.77 42.17
N ALA A 19 -11.00 -47.65 42.10
CA ALA A 19 -12.40 -47.30 41.99
C ALA A 19 -12.88 -46.56 43.25
N TYR A 20 -13.61 -45.44 43.09
CA TYR A 20 -14.53 -44.95 44.12
C TYR A 20 -15.87 -44.63 43.51
N LEU A 21 -16.91 -45.20 44.15
CA LEU A 21 -18.28 -45.21 43.74
C LEU A 21 -19.02 -43.88 43.94
N ALA A 22 -19.82 -43.54 42.96
CA ALA A 22 -21.12 -42.94 42.98
C ALA A 22 -21.49 -41.86 44.03
N ALA A 23 -21.67 -40.66 43.59
CA ALA A 23 -22.78 -39.80 44.01
C ALA A 23 -23.19 -38.90 42.82
N GLY A 24 -24.39 -39.11 42.31
CA GLY A 24 -24.96 -38.32 41.23
C GLY A 24 -25.07 -36.84 41.60
N LYS A 25 -24.45 -35.99 40.79
CA LYS A 25 -24.84 -34.59 40.59
C LYS A 25 -24.93 -34.37 39.11
N THR A 26 -26.14 -34.02 38.68
CA THR A 26 -26.45 -33.50 37.36
C THR A 26 -25.51 -32.31 37.06
N PRO A 27 -24.80 -32.27 35.94
CA PRO A 27 -24.05 -31.09 35.59
C PRO A 27 -25.05 -29.96 35.33
N ALA A 28 -24.87 -28.87 36.06
CA ALA A 28 -25.53 -27.60 35.71
C ALA A 28 -25.13 -27.26 34.29
N GLN A 29 -26.10 -27.06 33.42
CA GLN A 29 -25.97 -26.53 32.11
C GLN A 29 -25.43 -25.11 32.30
N GLU A 30 -24.13 -24.92 32.02
CA GLU A 30 -23.57 -23.58 31.84
C GLU A 30 -24.33 -22.93 30.69
N MET A 31 -25.19 -21.99 31.00
CA MET A 31 -25.75 -21.05 30.04
C MET A 31 -24.59 -20.25 29.48
N VAL A 32 -24.18 -20.59 28.26
CA VAL A 32 -23.40 -19.68 27.41
C VAL A 32 -24.26 -18.43 27.25
N PRO A 33 -23.80 -17.23 27.60
CA PRO A 33 -24.56 -16.03 27.32
C PRO A 33 -24.60 -15.89 25.80
N ASP A 34 -25.77 -16.15 25.22
CA ASP A 34 -26.14 -15.77 23.87
C ASP A 34 -26.24 -14.24 23.87
N GLY A 35 -25.29 -13.57 23.26
CA GLY A 35 -25.27 -12.11 23.25
C GLY A 35 -23.87 -11.54 23.12
N ALA A 36 -23.05 -12.02 22.17
CA ALA A 36 -22.09 -11.12 21.55
C ALA A 36 -22.92 -10.06 20.83
N ALA A 37 -23.13 -8.92 21.52
CA ALA A 37 -23.64 -7.74 20.90
C ALA A 37 -22.72 -7.46 19.69
N GLN A 38 -23.23 -7.66 18.50
CA GLN A 38 -22.67 -7.03 17.31
C GLN A 38 -22.75 -5.55 17.60
N GLU A 39 -21.61 -4.94 17.91
CA GLU A 39 -21.47 -3.50 17.87
C GLU A 39 -21.88 -3.09 16.46
N GLN A 40 -23.10 -2.59 16.35
CA GLN A 40 -23.57 -1.93 15.14
C GLN A 40 -22.69 -0.70 14.99
N SER A 41 -21.71 -0.79 14.09
CA SER A 41 -20.98 0.37 13.62
C SER A 41 -22.00 1.44 13.20
N PRO A 42 -21.76 2.73 13.52
CA PRO A 42 -22.65 3.81 13.10
C PRO A 42 -22.94 3.65 11.62
N GLN A 43 -24.21 3.63 11.23
CA GLN A 43 -24.64 3.43 9.86
C GLN A 43 -24.24 4.66 9.03
N GLY A 44 -23.06 4.61 8.40
CA GLY A 44 -22.69 5.49 7.29
C GLY A 44 -23.39 5.09 5.99
N GLN A 45 -23.25 5.91 4.97
CA GLN A 45 -23.73 5.59 3.63
C GLN A 45 -22.98 4.35 3.12
N ARG A 46 -23.72 3.34 2.61
CA ARG A 46 -23.13 2.14 2.01
C ARG A 46 -22.54 2.45 0.65
N ASP A 47 -21.41 1.80 0.31
CA ASP A 47 -20.72 1.98 -0.96
C ASP A 47 -21.62 1.75 -2.18
N SER A 48 -22.49 0.72 -2.12
CA SER A 48 -23.44 0.42 -3.20
C SER A 48 -24.50 1.52 -3.44
N GLY A 49 -24.64 2.46 -2.52
CA GLY A 49 -25.50 3.63 -2.65
C GLY A 49 -24.80 4.89 -3.15
N VAL A 50 -23.48 4.80 -3.44
CA VAL A 50 -22.64 5.91 -3.97
C VAL A 50 -22.33 5.61 -5.42
N GLU A 51 -22.81 6.45 -6.33
CA GLU A 51 -22.46 6.38 -7.75
C GLU A 51 -21.32 7.36 -8.08
N LEU A 52 -20.34 6.88 -8.86
CA LEU A 52 -19.19 7.65 -9.33
C LEU A 52 -19.22 7.78 -10.85
N ALA A 53 -18.90 8.96 -11.36
CA ALA A 53 -18.48 9.12 -12.73
C ALA A 53 -16.99 8.73 -12.83
N VAL A 54 -16.68 7.66 -13.53
CA VAL A 54 -15.33 7.09 -13.68
C VAL A 54 -14.86 7.26 -15.11
N GLN A 55 -13.71 7.90 -15.32
CA GLN A 55 -13.10 7.98 -16.64
C GLN A 55 -12.18 6.77 -16.86
N ASP A 56 -12.44 6.03 -17.95
CA ASP A 56 -11.61 4.96 -18.47
C ASP A 56 -11.20 5.26 -19.90
N GLY A 57 -9.94 5.62 -20.11
CA GLY A 57 -9.47 6.18 -21.37
C GLY A 57 -10.25 7.44 -21.76
N ASP A 58 -10.93 7.40 -22.93
CA ASP A 58 -11.75 8.51 -23.41
C ASP A 58 -13.24 8.41 -22.99
N ALA A 59 -13.65 7.32 -22.35
CA ALA A 59 -15.01 7.09 -21.89
C ALA A 59 -15.22 7.54 -20.45
N VAL A 60 -16.44 7.99 -20.14
CA VAL A 60 -16.89 8.24 -18.76
C VAL A 60 -18.09 7.33 -18.50
N GLU A 61 -17.98 6.50 -17.49
CA GLU A 61 -19.00 5.55 -17.10
C GLU A 61 -19.47 5.81 -15.67
N THR A 62 -20.74 5.53 -15.39
CA THR A 62 -21.26 5.55 -14.02
C THR A 62 -21.14 4.17 -13.43
N MET A 63 -20.49 4.05 -12.27
CA MET A 63 -20.43 2.79 -11.52
C MET A 63 -20.59 3.01 -10.02
N ALA A 64 -21.09 2.00 -9.32
CA ALA A 64 -21.18 2.03 -7.88
C ALA A 64 -19.79 1.99 -7.25
N LEU A 65 -19.63 2.67 -6.11
CA LEU A 65 -18.33 2.79 -5.42
C LEU A 65 -17.74 1.42 -5.06
N ASP A 66 -18.55 0.47 -4.60
CA ASP A 66 -18.09 -0.90 -4.29
C ASP A 66 -17.49 -1.60 -5.52
N VAL A 67 -18.10 -1.45 -6.69
CA VAL A 67 -17.59 -1.99 -7.96
C VAL A 67 -16.27 -1.33 -8.36
N TYR A 68 -16.19 0.00 -8.22
CA TYR A 68 -14.95 0.74 -8.47
C TYR A 68 -13.84 0.27 -7.54
N LEU A 69 -14.11 0.15 -6.23
CA LEU A 69 -13.12 -0.27 -5.22
C LEU A 69 -12.62 -1.70 -5.47
N GLN A 70 -13.48 -2.64 -5.87
CA GLN A 70 -13.05 -3.99 -6.25
C GLN A 70 -12.03 -3.92 -7.40
N GLY A 71 -12.31 -3.13 -8.42
CA GLY A 71 -11.40 -2.92 -9.54
C GLY A 71 -10.07 -2.30 -9.15
N VAL A 72 -10.08 -1.33 -8.24
CA VAL A 72 -8.86 -0.69 -7.74
C VAL A 72 -8.03 -1.68 -6.90
N VAL A 73 -8.64 -2.40 -5.97
CA VAL A 73 -7.92 -3.40 -5.15
C VAL A 73 -7.32 -4.50 -6.03
N ARG A 74 -8.02 -4.95 -7.08
CA ARG A 74 -7.48 -5.90 -8.09
C ARG A 74 -6.24 -5.35 -8.80
N GLY A 75 -6.24 -4.05 -9.09
CA GLY A 75 -5.15 -3.37 -9.80
C GLY A 75 -3.92 -3.08 -8.94
N GLU A 76 -4.14 -2.72 -7.69
CA GLU A 76 -3.13 -2.16 -6.80
C GLU A 76 -2.47 -3.20 -5.88
N MET A 77 -3.21 -4.16 -5.35
CA MET A 77 -2.68 -5.08 -4.33
C MET A 77 -2.77 -6.55 -4.77
N PRO A 78 -1.72 -7.37 -4.53
CA PRO A 78 -1.83 -8.80 -4.78
C PRO A 78 -2.96 -9.44 -3.95
N ALA A 79 -3.91 -10.11 -4.60
CA ALA A 79 -5.05 -10.77 -3.93
C ALA A 79 -4.61 -11.90 -2.95
N SER A 80 -3.35 -12.33 -3.03
CA SER A 80 -2.73 -13.28 -2.11
C SER A 80 -2.27 -12.68 -0.77
N PHE A 81 -2.34 -11.35 -0.60
CA PHE A 81 -2.00 -10.70 0.67
C PHE A 81 -2.99 -11.07 1.76
N GLU A 82 -2.60 -10.86 3.02
CA GLU A 82 -3.45 -11.13 4.17
C GLU A 82 -4.76 -10.34 4.09
N GLN A 83 -5.86 -10.91 4.61
CA GLN A 83 -7.18 -10.31 4.49
C GLN A 83 -7.26 -8.92 5.13
N GLU A 84 -6.56 -8.71 6.26
CA GLU A 84 -6.52 -7.41 6.92
C GLU A 84 -5.75 -6.35 6.08
N ALA A 85 -4.76 -6.77 5.28
CA ALA A 85 -4.08 -5.87 4.34
C ALA A 85 -4.99 -5.48 3.17
N LEU A 86 -5.76 -6.43 2.61
CA LEU A 86 -6.74 -6.15 1.57
C LEU A 86 -7.84 -5.21 2.07
N LYS A 87 -8.32 -5.40 3.31
CA LYS A 87 -9.27 -4.49 3.97
C LYS A 87 -8.67 -3.09 4.16
N ALA A 88 -7.42 -2.99 4.61
CA ALA A 88 -6.74 -1.70 4.76
C ALA A 88 -6.61 -0.97 3.42
N GLN A 89 -6.29 -1.70 2.34
CA GLN A 89 -6.25 -1.14 0.99
C GLN A 89 -7.65 -0.65 0.56
N ALA A 90 -8.69 -1.47 0.70
CA ALA A 90 -10.05 -1.09 0.32
C ALA A 90 -10.54 0.16 1.07
N ALA A 91 -10.25 0.27 2.37
CA ALA A 91 -10.61 1.44 3.17
C ALA A 91 -9.75 2.68 2.81
N ALA A 92 -8.47 2.51 2.48
CA ALA A 92 -7.62 3.60 2.00
C ALA A 92 -8.13 4.14 0.65
N GLU A 93 -8.48 3.25 -0.30
CA GLU A 93 -9.05 3.63 -1.60
C GLU A 93 -10.38 4.36 -1.45
N ARG A 94 -11.27 3.85 -0.63
CA ARG A 94 -12.53 4.51 -0.30
C ARG A 94 -12.28 5.90 0.26
N THR A 95 -11.35 6.03 1.20
CA THR A 95 -10.96 7.31 1.78
C THR A 95 -10.46 8.28 0.71
N TYR A 96 -9.62 7.82 -0.20
CA TYR A 96 -9.14 8.61 -1.34
C TYR A 96 -10.28 9.07 -2.24
N VAL A 97 -11.27 8.21 -2.55
CA VAL A 97 -12.45 8.61 -3.33
C VAL A 97 -13.22 9.72 -2.63
N TYR A 98 -13.53 9.57 -1.34
CA TYR A 98 -14.22 10.61 -0.57
C TYR A 98 -13.42 11.92 -0.48
N TYR A 99 -12.09 11.82 -0.36
CA TYR A 99 -11.22 13.00 -0.44
C TYR A 99 -11.35 13.69 -1.80
N GLN A 100 -11.35 12.94 -2.91
CA GLN A 100 -11.50 13.48 -4.26
C GLN A 100 -12.88 14.13 -4.49
N LEU A 101 -13.95 13.48 -4.02
CA LEU A 101 -15.30 14.04 -4.09
C LEU A 101 -15.39 15.39 -3.36
N ALA A 102 -14.74 15.51 -2.18
CA ALA A 102 -14.68 16.75 -1.42
C ALA A 102 -13.80 17.82 -2.09
N ALA A 103 -12.71 17.42 -2.74
CA ALA A 103 -11.79 18.32 -3.45
C ALA A 103 -12.33 18.81 -4.81
N GLY A 104 -13.29 18.08 -5.39
CA GLY A 104 -13.83 18.32 -6.73
C GLY A 104 -13.03 17.64 -7.84
N ARG A 105 -13.57 17.68 -9.04
CA ARG A 105 -13.03 17.02 -10.23
C ARG A 105 -11.68 17.61 -10.66
N LYS A 106 -10.76 16.76 -11.07
CA LYS A 106 -9.43 17.15 -11.55
C LYS A 106 -9.49 17.70 -12.98
N GLU A 107 -8.57 18.61 -13.32
CA GLU A 107 -8.41 19.09 -14.70
C GLU A 107 -8.12 17.97 -15.70
N ALA A 108 -7.45 16.88 -15.24
CA ALA A 108 -7.15 15.73 -16.08
C ALA A 108 -8.39 14.91 -16.47
N HIS A 109 -9.46 14.99 -15.69
CA HIS A 109 -10.75 14.33 -15.96
C HIS A 109 -11.93 15.19 -15.47
N PRO A 110 -12.21 16.32 -16.18
CA PRO A 110 -13.16 17.33 -15.70
C PRO A 110 -14.63 16.86 -15.69
N GLN A 111 -14.92 15.72 -16.33
CA GLN A 111 -16.26 15.12 -16.37
C GLN A 111 -16.42 13.91 -15.46
N ALA A 112 -15.34 13.49 -14.77
CA ALA A 112 -15.33 12.31 -13.92
C ALA A 112 -14.85 12.64 -12.51
N ASP A 113 -15.35 11.90 -11.53
CA ASP A 113 -14.97 12.05 -10.12
C ASP A 113 -13.60 11.40 -9.87
N VAL A 114 -13.33 10.28 -10.53
CA VAL A 114 -12.07 9.52 -10.51
C VAL A 114 -11.77 8.95 -11.89
N CYS A 115 -10.57 8.41 -12.08
CA CYS A 115 -10.18 7.72 -13.32
C CYS A 115 -9.44 6.40 -13.01
N THR A 116 -9.21 5.60 -14.07
CA THR A 116 -8.51 4.31 -14.02
C THR A 116 -7.00 4.42 -14.29
N ASP A 117 -6.48 5.63 -14.51
CA ASP A 117 -5.06 5.87 -14.78
C ASP A 117 -4.24 5.91 -13.48
N PRO A 118 -3.28 4.97 -13.27
CA PRO A 118 -2.41 4.94 -12.10
C PRO A 118 -1.50 6.17 -11.96
N ALA A 119 -1.30 6.94 -13.03
CA ALA A 119 -0.55 8.19 -12.97
C ALA A 119 -1.37 9.38 -12.48
N CYS A 120 -2.70 9.24 -12.41
CA CYS A 120 -3.63 10.31 -12.04
C CYS A 120 -4.43 9.99 -10.78
N CYS A 121 -5.13 8.86 -10.77
CA CYS A 121 -5.88 8.35 -9.61
C CYS A 121 -5.27 7.04 -9.13
N ASN A 122 -5.86 5.89 -9.46
CA ASN A 122 -5.39 4.57 -9.03
C ASN A 122 -5.46 3.58 -10.20
N ALA A 123 -4.62 2.55 -10.18
CA ALA A 123 -4.74 1.47 -11.14
C ALA A 123 -6.08 0.76 -10.94
N TRP A 124 -6.77 0.47 -12.03
CA TRP A 124 -8.02 -0.25 -12.04
C TRP A 124 -7.94 -1.45 -12.96
N LEU A 125 -8.42 -2.60 -12.50
CA LEU A 125 -8.43 -3.84 -13.26
C LEU A 125 -9.86 -4.37 -13.33
N SER A 126 -10.38 -4.53 -14.56
CA SER A 126 -11.70 -5.11 -14.77
C SER A 126 -11.76 -6.59 -14.32
N GLU A 127 -12.94 -7.08 -14.01
CA GLU A 127 -13.15 -8.49 -13.68
C GLU A 127 -12.69 -9.41 -14.83
N GLU A 128 -12.97 -9.02 -16.07
CA GLU A 128 -12.56 -9.79 -17.26
C GLU A 128 -11.02 -9.89 -17.35
N ALA A 129 -10.32 -8.77 -17.21
CA ALA A 129 -8.87 -8.75 -17.24
C ALA A 129 -8.24 -9.48 -16.05
N ALA A 130 -8.87 -9.43 -14.87
CA ALA A 130 -8.46 -10.20 -13.70
C ALA A 130 -8.67 -11.70 -13.92
N ARG A 131 -9.78 -12.11 -14.52
CA ARG A 131 -10.06 -13.51 -14.88
C ARG A 131 -9.04 -14.05 -15.86
N GLU A 132 -8.67 -13.28 -16.87
CA GLU A 132 -7.60 -13.63 -17.80
C GLU A 132 -6.24 -13.76 -17.09
N LYS A 133 -5.90 -12.77 -16.25
CA LYS A 133 -4.62 -12.69 -15.53
C LYS A 133 -4.44 -13.81 -14.50
N TRP A 134 -5.49 -14.16 -13.75
CA TRP A 134 -5.44 -15.08 -12.63
C TRP A 134 -5.88 -16.51 -12.97
N GLY A 135 -6.56 -16.70 -14.09
CA GLY A 135 -6.97 -18.03 -14.58
C GLY A 135 -7.75 -18.82 -13.54
N GLY A 136 -7.26 -20.01 -13.18
CA GLY A 136 -7.94 -20.91 -12.24
C GLY A 136 -8.04 -20.39 -10.80
N ASP A 137 -7.25 -19.42 -10.41
CA ASP A 137 -7.27 -18.84 -9.07
C ASP A 137 -8.29 -17.69 -8.94
N PHE A 138 -8.89 -17.26 -10.05
CA PHE A 138 -9.76 -16.09 -10.11
C PHE A 138 -10.86 -16.11 -9.06
N ASP A 139 -11.69 -17.14 -9.02
CA ASP A 139 -12.87 -17.19 -8.13
C ASP A 139 -12.46 -17.10 -6.63
N GLY A 140 -11.29 -17.65 -6.28
CA GLY A 140 -10.77 -17.58 -4.93
C GLY A 140 -10.28 -16.18 -4.57
N TRP A 141 -9.55 -15.53 -5.46
CA TRP A 141 -8.98 -14.21 -5.22
C TRP A 141 -10.03 -13.11 -5.32
N GLU A 142 -10.95 -13.23 -6.26
CA GLU A 142 -12.06 -12.29 -6.39
C GLU A 142 -12.91 -12.23 -5.12
N ARG A 143 -13.31 -13.39 -4.60
CA ARG A 143 -14.07 -13.46 -3.33
C ARG A 143 -13.32 -12.77 -2.18
N ARG A 144 -11.99 -12.90 -2.08
CA ARG A 144 -11.20 -12.24 -1.04
C ARG A 144 -11.26 -10.72 -1.16
N ILE A 145 -11.26 -10.20 -2.39
CA ILE A 145 -11.37 -8.76 -2.65
C ILE A 145 -12.79 -8.27 -2.33
N GLU A 146 -13.82 -8.98 -2.79
CA GLU A 146 -15.22 -8.68 -2.46
C GLU A 146 -15.46 -8.65 -0.95
N GLU A 147 -14.94 -9.67 -0.23
CA GLU A 147 -15.03 -9.74 1.24
C GLU A 147 -14.29 -8.57 1.91
N ALA A 148 -13.13 -8.14 1.39
CA ALA A 148 -12.39 -7.01 1.94
C ALA A 148 -13.14 -5.69 1.76
N VAL A 149 -13.67 -5.43 0.57
CA VAL A 149 -14.48 -4.24 0.27
C VAL A 149 -15.75 -4.23 1.13
N ALA A 150 -16.48 -5.34 1.20
CA ALA A 150 -17.71 -5.47 1.98
C ALA A 150 -17.46 -5.33 3.50
N ALA A 151 -16.38 -5.90 4.02
CA ALA A 151 -16.06 -5.84 5.46
C ALA A 151 -15.66 -4.43 5.93
N THR A 152 -15.33 -3.54 5.02
CA THR A 152 -14.96 -2.14 5.30
C THR A 152 -15.99 -1.14 4.78
N ASP A 153 -17.16 -1.62 4.36
CA ASP A 153 -18.24 -0.83 3.75
C ASP A 153 -18.54 0.46 4.54
N GLY A 154 -18.53 1.59 3.86
CA GLY A 154 -18.79 2.91 4.42
C GLY A 154 -17.77 3.42 5.45
N GLN A 155 -16.61 2.76 5.62
CA GLN A 155 -15.59 3.19 6.59
C GLN A 155 -14.41 3.87 5.88
N VAL A 156 -13.97 5.01 6.42
CA VAL A 156 -12.87 5.84 5.90
C VAL A 156 -11.92 6.28 7.01
N ALA A 157 -10.71 6.64 6.63
CA ALA A 157 -9.74 7.27 7.53
C ALA A 157 -9.97 8.79 7.55
N LEU A 158 -10.09 9.36 8.74
CA LEU A 158 -10.44 10.74 8.98
C LEU A 158 -9.36 11.46 9.79
N TYR A 159 -9.00 12.66 9.37
CA TYR A 159 -8.22 13.63 10.14
C TYR A 159 -9.05 14.89 10.35
N ASP A 160 -9.22 15.32 11.59
CA ASP A 160 -10.13 16.42 11.96
C ASP A 160 -11.54 16.26 11.36
N GLY A 161 -12.05 15.03 11.32
CA GLY A 161 -13.38 14.69 10.81
C GLY A 161 -13.53 14.73 9.28
N GLN A 162 -12.44 14.93 8.53
CA GLN A 162 -12.44 14.94 7.06
C GLN A 162 -11.68 13.74 6.50
N PRO A 163 -12.13 13.15 5.39
CA PRO A 163 -11.39 12.11 4.69
C PRO A 163 -9.99 12.58 4.30
N ILE A 164 -8.98 11.76 4.58
CA ILE A 164 -7.59 12.09 4.29
C ILE A 164 -7.21 11.82 2.83
N LEU A 165 -6.14 12.43 2.37
CA LEU A 165 -5.42 12.01 1.17
C LEU A 165 -4.70 10.69 1.47
N ALA A 166 -5.41 9.56 1.35
CA ALA A 166 -4.94 8.23 1.72
C ALA A 166 -4.06 7.62 0.64
N VAL A 167 -2.86 8.17 0.45
CA VAL A 167 -1.89 7.68 -0.53
C VAL A 167 -1.14 6.46 0.00
N PHE A 168 -0.74 5.59 -0.93
CA PHE A 168 -0.01 4.36 -0.62
C PHE A 168 1.05 4.08 -1.71
N HIS A 169 1.92 3.15 -1.45
CA HIS A 169 2.99 2.73 -2.36
C HIS A 169 3.32 1.26 -2.14
N SER A 170 4.02 0.65 -3.09
CA SER A 170 4.29 -0.78 -3.06
C SER A 170 5.12 -1.20 -1.83
N SER A 171 6.36 -0.70 -1.69
CA SER A 171 7.22 -1.05 -0.56
C SER A 171 8.17 0.06 -0.16
N SER A 172 8.37 0.21 1.14
CA SER A 172 9.34 1.12 1.75
C SER A 172 10.74 0.50 1.85
N ALA A 173 11.70 1.29 2.32
CA ALA A 173 13.05 0.84 2.65
C ALA A 173 13.25 0.78 4.18
N GLY A 174 12.29 0.18 4.90
CA GLY A 174 12.25 0.11 6.37
C GLY A 174 11.50 1.25 7.05
N LYS A 175 11.31 2.39 6.35
CA LYS A 175 10.52 3.53 6.79
C LYS A 175 9.79 4.18 5.63
N THR A 176 8.61 4.75 5.89
CA THR A 176 7.91 5.62 4.95
C THR A 176 8.51 7.01 4.94
N ALA A 177 8.26 7.79 3.89
CA ALA A 177 8.67 9.19 3.80
C ALA A 177 7.59 10.12 4.33
N GLY A 178 7.99 11.26 4.89
CA GLY A 178 7.09 12.37 5.14
C GLY A 178 6.67 13.06 3.84
N ALA A 179 5.46 13.61 3.79
CA ALA A 179 4.96 14.31 2.59
C ALA A 179 5.88 15.46 2.16
N GLY A 180 6.37 16.26 3.10
CA GLY A 180 7.26 17.38 2.83
C GLY A 180 8.64 17.01 2.24
N ASP A 181 9.09 15.76 2.45
CA ASP A 181 10.35 15.28 1.87
C ASP A 181 10.19 14.89 0.39
N VAL A 182 8.99 14.49 -0.02
CA VAL A 182 8.70 14.02 -1.38
C VAL A 182 7.99 15.07 -2.23
N TRP A 183 7.04 15.79 -1.65
CA TRP A 183 6.21 16.80 -2.32
C TRP A 183 6.53 18.22 -1.84
N SER A 184 5.88 19.22 -2.41
CA SER A 184 6.11 20.63 -2.09
C SER A 184 5.37 21.12 -0.85
N GLY A 185 4.53 20.27 -0.22
CA GLY A 185 3.72 20.61 0.95
C GLY A 185 3.84 19.56 2.04
N ASP A 186 3.80 20.01 3.28
CA ASP A 186 3.70 19.12 4.43
C ASP A 186 2.23 18.78 4.69
N VAL A 187 1.96 17.51 5.01
CA VAL A 187 0.62 17.00 5.30
C VAL A 187 0.68 16.35 6.69
N PRO A 188 -0.06 16.83 7.68
CA PRO A 188 0.16 16.50 9.09
C PRO A 188 0.01 15.01 9.41
N TYR A 189 -0.80 14.28 8.67
CA TYR A 189 -1.01 12.83 8.85
C TYR A 189 -0.11 11.96 7.93
N LEU A 190 0.67 12.53 7.01
CA LEU A 190 1.60 11.82 6.14
C LEU A 190 3.04 11.99 6.64
N ARG A 191 3.34 11.38 7.78
CA ARG A 191 4.66 11.40 8.43
C ARG A 191 5.46 10.15 8.12
N SER A 192 6.76 10.22 8.32
CA SER A 192 7.64 9.05 8.28
C SER A 192 7.34 8.12 9.46
N VAL A 193 7.05 6.85 9.18
CA VAL A 193 6.83 5.80 10.17
C VAL A 193 7.63 4.56 9.82
N ASP A 194 7.93 3.72 10.81
CA ASP A 194 8.57 2.42 10.58
C ASP A 194 7.65 1.52 9.76
N SER A 195 8.24 0.73 8.85
CA SER A 195 7.51 -0.18 7.98
C SER A 195 8.22 -1.54 7.97
N PRO A 196 7.55 -2.64 8.40
CA PRO A 196 8.24 -3.86 8.80
C PRO A 196 8.65 -4.78 7.64
N GLU A 197 8.32 -4.45 6.41
CA GLU A 197 8.71 -5.23 5.25
C GLU A 197 10.21 -5.14 4.95
N GLY A 198 10.74 -6.18 4.27
CA GLY A 198 12.14 -6.25 3.90
C GLY A 198 12.41 -7.26 2.78
N GLU A 199 13.68 -7.56 2.56
CA GLU A 199 14.14 -8.45 1.49
C GLU A 199 13.46 -9.83 1.50
N GLU A 200 13.16 -10.36 2.70
CA GLU A 200 12.55 -11.68 2.84
C GLU A 200 11.06 -11.71 2.47
N THR A 201 10.40 -10.54 2.49
CA THR A 201 8.95 -10.42 2.31
C THR A 201 8.54 -9.71 1.02
N VAL A 202 9.48 -8.96 0.40
CA VAL A 202 9.22 -8.16 -0.81
C VAL A 202 10.00 -8.71 -2.00
N PRO A 203 9.35 -9.23 -3.03
CA PRO A 203 10.03 -9.61 -4.26
C PRO A 203 10.74 -8.42 -4.90
N ASN A 204 12.01 -8.61 -5.28
CA ASN A 204 12.84 -7.55 -5.85
C ASN A 204 12.94 -6.30 -4.95
N TYR A 205 13.04 -6.51 -3.62
CA TYR A 205 13.24 -5.42 -2.65
C TYR A 205 14.43 -4.55 -3.01
N TYR A 206 15.53 -5.18 -3.44
CA TYR A 206 16.66 -4.51 -4.06
C TYR A 206 16.57 -4.64 -5.58
N SER A 207 16.93 -3.56 -6.27
CA SER A 207 17.06 -3.54 -7.72
C SER A 207 18.23 -2.67 -8.14
N ALA A 208 18.74 -2.86 -9.35
CA ALA A 208 19.80 -2.05 -9.92
C ALA A 208 19.37 -1.54 -11.30
N ALA A 209 19.74 -0.31 -11.62
CA ALA A 209 19.57 0.29 -12.92
C ALA A 209 20.93 0.85 -13.38
N ALA A 210 21.50 0.26 -14.42
CA ALA A 210 22.78 0.64 -14.99
C ALA A 210 22.58 1.41 -16.30
N PHE A 211 23.38 2.46 -16.49
CA PHE A 211 23.36 3.31 -17.67
C PHE A 211 24.78 3.58 -18.12
N SER A 212 25.07 3.47 -19.40
CA SER A 212 26.29 3.97 -19.97
C SER A 212 26.44 5.49 -19.75
N ALA A 213 27.66 6.00 -19.74
CA ALA A 213 27.91 7.43 -19.65
C ALA A 213 27.14 8.25 -20.68
N ALA A 214 26.97 7.72 -21.91
CA ALA A 214 26.26 8.39 -22.98
C ALA A 214 24.75 8.47 -22.70
N GLU A 215 24.11 7.38 -22.22
CA GLU A 215 22.70 7.33 -21.86
C GLU A 215 22.43 8.26 -20.68
N ALA A 216 23.21 8.14 -19.60
CA ALA A 216 23.05 8.98 -18.40
C ALA A 216 23.21 10.47 -18.74
N LYS A 217 24.19 10.81 -19.57
CA LYS A 217 24.40 12.18 -20.07
C LYS A 217 23.19 12.69 -20.84
N SER A 218 22.65 11.84 -21.73
CA SER A 218 21.46 12.20 -22.55
C SER A 218 20.23 12.46 -21.68
N LEU A 219 19.98 11.59 -20.69
CA LEU A 219 18.85 11.73 -19.76
C LEU A 219 18.97 12.99 -18.91
N LEU A 220 20.14 13.23 -18.31
CA LEU A 220 20.41 14.43 -17.50
C LEU A 220 20.32 15.72 -18.34
N ALA A 221 20.97 15.77 -19.51
CA ALA A 221 20.94 16.95 -20.37
C ALA A 221 19.54 17.26 -20.92
N LYS A 222 18.69 16.25 -21.13
CA LYS A 222 17.28 16.44 -21.52
C LYS A 222 16.46 17.09 -20.41
N ALA A 223 16.70 16.69 -19.16
CA ALA A 223 15.97 17.21 -18.00
C ALA A 223 16.56 18.55 -17.52
N HIS A 224 17.87 18.70 -17.61
CA HIS A 224 18.67 19.81 -17.12
C HIS A 224 19.68 20.27 -18.16
N PRO A 225 19.24 21.00 -19.20
CA PRO A 225 20.13 21.48 -20.27
C PRO A 225 21.21 22.45 -19.79
N GLU A 226 21.06 23.03 -18.61
CA GLU A 226 22.04 23.90 -17.94
C GLU A 226 23.26 23.17 -17.37
N LEU A 227 23.17 21.84 -17.14
CA LEU A 227 24.26 21.06 -16.57
C LEU A 227 25.43 20.91 -17.53
N THR A 228 26.63 21.22 -17.04
CA THR A 228 27.87 21.00 -17.80
C THR A 228 28.47 19.65 -17.42
N LEU A 229 28.03 18.56 -18.07
CA LEU A 229 28.47 17.19 -17.86
C LEU A 229 29.80 16.94 -18.59
N SER A 230 30.92 17.17 -17.92
CA SER A 230 32.29 16.96 -18.45
C SER A 230 32.93 15.73 -17.82
N GLY A 231 33.72 14.99 -18.63
CA GLY A 231 34.32 13.73 -18.19
C GLY A 231 33.31 12.59 -18.11
N GLY A 232 33.59 11.59 -17.29
CA GLY A 232 32.71 10.45 -17.05
C GLY A 232 31.79 10.64 -15.84
N PRO A 233 30.83 9.72 -15.63
CA PRO A 233 29.91 9.74 -14.47
C PRO A 233 30.60 9.78 -13.11
N ASP A 234 31.81 9.26 -12.99
CA ASP A 234 32.66 9.29 -11.79
C ASP A 234 32.95 10.71 -11.28
N ARG A 235 32.74 11.73 -12.12
CA ARG A 235 32.93 13.15 -11.80
C ARG A 235 31.63 13.96 -11.69
N TRP A 236 30.49 13.36 -11.98
CA TRP A 236 29.23 14.10 -12.03
C TRP A 236 28.54 14.17 -10.68
N PHE A 237 28.61 13.10 -9.88
CA PHE A 237 27.88 12.98 -8.63
C PHE A 237 28.75 13.34 -7.42
N GLY A 238 28.26 14.26 -6.59
CA GLY A 238 28.91 14.74 -5.38
C GLY A 238 28.18 14.35 -4.11
N ALA A 239 28.02 15.31 -3.20
CA ALA A 239 27.37 15.09 -1.90
C ALA A 239 25.93 14.59 -2.03
N VAL A 240 25.53 13.64 -1.18
CA VAL A 240 24.19 13.09 -1.09
C VAL A 240 23.63 13.37 0.29
N GLU A 241 22.52 14.09 0.35
CA GLU A 241 21.73 14.27 1.57
C GLU A 241 20.53 13.32 1.58
N ARG A 242 20.20 12.77 2.77
CA ARG A 242 19.09 11.85 2.94
C ARG A 242 18.09 12.38 3.95
N ASP A 243 16.83 11.99 3.79
CA ASP A 243 15.80 12.15 4.81
C ASP A 243 15.88 11.02 5.86
N ASP A 244 15.02 11.10 6.87
CA ASP A 244 14.97 10.13 7.97
C ASP A 244 14.52 8.72 7.53
N SER A 245 13.92 8.59 6.35
CA SER A 245 13.56 7.31 5.74
C SER A 245 14.69 6.69 4.90
N GLY A 246 15.86 7.34 4.84
CA GLY A 246 17.01 6.91 4.05
C GLY A 246 16.91 7.23 2.56
N ARG A 247 15.86 7.93 2.11
CA ARG A 247 15.70 8.37 0.72
C ARG A 247 16.62 9.54 0.42
N VAL A 248 17.06 9.62 -0.80
CA VAL A 248 17.86 10.77 -1.27
C VAL A 248 16.94 12.00 -1.31
N ARG A 249 17.25 12.97 -0.45
CA ARG A 249 16.61 14.30 -0.47
C ARG A 249 17.20 15.12 -1.59
N THR A 250 18.52 15.26 -1.59
CA THR A 250 19.28 15.95 -2.63
C THR A 250 20.57 15.19 -2.96
N VAL A 251 21.05 15.37 -4.17
CA VAL A 251 22.36 14.95 -4.62
C VAL A 251 22.95 16.04 -5.50
N GLU A 252 24.21 16.34 -5.29
CA GLU A 252 24.95 17.27 -6.13
C GLU A 252 25.28 16.59 -7.47
N VAL A 253 24.88 17.22 -8.58
CA VAL A 253 25.22 16.78 -9.94
C VAL A 253 25.93 17.92 -10.64
N CYS A 254 27.25 17.79 -10.85
CA CYS A 254 28.10 18.82 -11.46
C CYS A 254 27.94 20.23 -10.80
N GLY A 255 27.87 20.28 -9.47
CA GLY A 255 27.72 21.52 -8.71
C GLY A 255 26.28 22.01 -8.55
N THR A 256 25.30 21.31 -9.11
CA THR A 256 23.88 21.63 -8.98
C THR A 256 23.19 20.60 -8.08
N ALA A 257 22.48 21.07 -7.05
CA ALA A 257 21.69 20.18 -6.18
C ALA A 257 20.38 19.78 -6.88
N LEU A 258 20.22 18.48 -7.14
CA LEU A 258 18.98 17.90 -7.69
C LEU A 258 18.28 17.07 -6.62
N ARG A 259 16.93 17.04 -6.63
CA ARG A 259 16.17 16.24 -5.70
C ARG A 259 16.24 14.75 -6.08
N GLY A 260 16.26 13.86 -5.08
CA GLY A 260 16.26 12.42 -5.29
C GLY A 260 15.03 11.93 -6.06
N VAL A 261 13.86 12.51 -5.80
CA VAL A 261 12.62 12.23 -6.56
C VAL A 261 12.71 12.63 -8.03
N GLU A 262 13.49 13.64 -8.34
CA GLU A 262 13.74 14.09 -9.70
C GLU A 262 14.66 13.12 -10.45
N LEU A 263 15.76 12.70 -9.82
CA LEU A 263 16.61 11.64 -10.38
C LEU A 263 15.85 10.32 -10.55
N ARG A 264 14.99 9.96 -9.57
CA ARG A 264 14.08 8.82 -9.73
C ARG A 264 13.30 8.90 -11.05
N ARG A 265 12.70 10.06 -11.35
CA ARG A 265 11.93 10.28 -12.58
C ARG A 265 12.82 10.26 -13.83
N ILE A 266 13.98 10.91 -13.80
CA ILE A 266 14.91 11.00 -14.95
C ILE A 266 15.41 9.62 -15.36
N PHE A 267 15.80 8.79 -14.37
CA PHE A 267 16.37 7.46 -14.61
C PHE A 267 15.35 6.32 -14.50
N GLY A 268 14.07 6.60 -14.30
CA GLY A 268 13.03 5.57 -14.17
C GLY A 268 13.25 4.62 -12.98
N LEU A 269 13.82 5.13 -11.87
CA LEU A 269 14.14 4.31 -10.71
C LEU A 269 12.87 3.92 -9.94
N ARG A 270 12.87 2.74 -9.34
CA ARG A 270 11.73 2.23 -8.58
C ARG A 270 11.38 3.09 -7.37
N SER A 271 12.37 3.63 -6.66
CA SER A 271 12.19 4.54 -5.53
C SER A 271 13.27 5.63 -5.51
N ALA A 272 13.13 6.60 -4.61
CA ALA A 272 14.19 7.58 -4.32
C ALA A 272 15.16 7.10 -3.22
N CYS A 273 14.99 5.88 -2.70
CA CYS A 273 15.97 5.27 -1.80
C CYS A 273 17.00 4.51 -2.62
N PHE A 274 18.07 5.19 -3.00
CA PHE A 274 19.13 4.61 -3.85
C PHE A 274 20.53 5.03 -3.42
N THR A 275 21.53 4.24 -3.83
CA THR A 275 22.95 4.61 -3.87
C THR A 275 23.41 4.72 -5.31
N ILE A 276 24.50 5.47 -5.52
CA ILE A 276 25.07 5.73 -6.84
C ILE A 276 26.47 5.15 -6.88
N ASP A 277 26.69 4.20 -7.77
CA ASP A 277 28.02 3.65 -8.10
C ASP A 277 28.38 4.18 -9.49
N ALA A 278 29.34 5.11 -9.57
CA ALA A 278 29.72 5.75 -10.82
C ALA A 278 31.19 5.43 -11.18
N ALA A 279 31.39 4.93 -12.39
CA ALA A 279 32.67 4.73 -13.03
C ALA A 279 32.83 5.72 -14.21
N ALA A 280 33.96 5.68 -14.92
CA ALA A 280 34.21 6.62 -16.00
C ALA A 280 33.24 6.46 -17.20
N ASP A 281 32.75 5.27 -17.42
CA ASP A 281 31.92 4.86 -18.58
C ASP A 281 30.51 4.40 -18.24
N GLU A 282 30.19 4.24 -16.95
CA GLU A 282 28.92 3.72 -16.47
C GLU A 282 28.51 4.37 -15.14
N VAL A 283 27.19 4.48 -14.90
CA VAL A 283 26.61 4.74 -13.58
C VAL A 283 25.56 3.68 -13.27
N THR A 284 25.63 3.11 -12.08
CA THR A 284 24.65 2.17 -11.55
C THR A 284 23.96 2.74 -10.33
N PHE A 285 22.63 2.78 -10.36
CA PHE A 285 21.78 3.09 -9.20
C PHE A 285 21.35 1.79 -8.54
N ARG A 286 21.69 1.59 -7.25
CA ARG A 286 21.17 0.50 -6.43
C ARG A 286 19.99 1.03 -5.62
N VAL A 287 18.83 0.47 -5.85
CA VAL A 287 17.55 1.00 -5.35
C VAL A 287 16.93 0.03 -4.38
N THR A 288 16.40 0.54 -3.27
CA THR A 288 15.65 -0.21 -2.26
C THR A 288 14.19 0.21 -2.28
N GLY A 289 13.26 -0.77 -2.26
CA GLY A 289 11.82 -0.53 -2.25
C GLY A 289 11.24 -0.08 -3.59
N TYR A 290 9.93 0.23 -3.60
CA TYR A 290 9.21 0.62 -4.80
C TYR A 290 8.08 1.62 -4.50
N GLY A 291 8.07 2.75 -5.17
CA GLY A 291 7.05 3.79 -5.08
C GLY A 291 7.59 5.11 -4.54
N HIS A 292 6.67 6.05 -4.32
CA HIS A 292 7.00 7.38 -3.80
C HIS A 292 7.34 7.37 -2.30
N GLY A 293 6.90 6.37 -1.55
CA GLY A 293 7.25 6.13 -0.15
C GLY A 293 6.39 6.83 0.88
N VAL A 294 5.44 7.65 0.51
CA VAL A 294 4.56 8.38 1.43
C VAL A 294 3.30 7.56 1.75
N GLY A 295 2.81 7.64 2.99
CA GLY A 295 1.60 6.94 3.43
C GLY A 295 1.78 5.43 3.58
N MET A 296 0.75 4.62 3.27
CA MET A 296 0.75 3.19 3.52
C MET A 296 1.66 2.43 2.55
N SER A 297 2.57 1.60 3.08
CA SER A 297 3.27 0.58 2.29
C SER A 297 2.39 -0.66 2.16
N GLN A 298 2.14 -1.10 0.93
CA GLN A 298 1.30 -2.28 0.67
C GLN A 298 1.94 -3.57 1.22
N TYR A 299 3.24 -3.78 1.00
CA TYR A 299 3.96 -4.92 1.59
C TYR A 299 4.10 -4.79 3.10
N GLY A 300 4.29 -3.57 3.63
CA GLY A 300 4.32 -3.33 5.06
C GLY A 300 2.96 -3.57 5.72
N ALA A 301 1.86 -3.17 5.08
CA ALA A 301 0.50 -3.51 5.52
C ALA A 301 0.28 -5.03 5.58
N ASN A 302 0.77 -5.77 4.58
CA ASN A 302 0.71 -7.21 4.56
C ASN A 302 1.53 -7.85 5.70
N GLU A 303 2.69 -7.30 6.02
CA GLU A 303 3.51 -7.80 7.13
C GLU A 303 2.89 -7.47 8.50
N LEU A 304 2.31 -6.28 8.67
CA LEU A 304 1.54 -5.93 9.88
C LEU A 304 0.33 -6.87 10.07
N ALA A 305 -0.37 -7.20 8.98
CA ALA A 305 -1.47 -8.15 9.01
C ALA A 305 -1.02 -9.55 9.42
N ARG A 306 0.14 -10.03 8.93
CA ARG A 306 0.76 -11.29 9.39
C ARG A 306 1.13 -11.28 10.88
N GLN A 307 1.45 -10.12 11.42
CA GLN A 307 1.71 -9.90 12.85
C GLN A 307 0.42 -9.78 13.67
N GLY A 308 -0.76 -9.93 13.05
CA GLY A 308 -2.06 -9.93 13.71
C GLY A 308 -2.70 -8.55 13.87
N LYS A 309 -2.21 -7.54 13.16
CA LYS A 309 -2.84 -6.21 13.14
C LYS A 309 -4.12 -6.24 12.34
N THR A 310 -5.16 -5.59 12.86
CA THR A 310 -6.41 -5.32 12.14
C THR A 310 -6.20 -4.23 11.09
N TRP A 311 -7.07 -4.15 10.10
CA TRP A 311 -7.01 -3.11 9.06
C TRP A 311 -7.11 -1.68 9.62
N GLN A 312 -7.85 -1.47 10.71
CA GLN A 312 -7.90 -0.16 11.39
C GLN A 312 -6.54 0.18 12.02
N GLU A 313 -5.91 -0.79 12.69
CA GLU A 313 -4.57 -0.61 13.25
C GLU A 313 -3.53 -0.37 12.16
N ILE A 314 -3.67 -0.98 10.98
CA ILE A 314 -2.79 -0.77 9.82
C ILE A 314 -2.94 0.65 9.30
N LEU A 315 -4.16 1.14 9.10
CA LEU A 315 -4.40 2.52 8.66
C LEU A 315 -3.84 3.54 9.66
N THR A 316 -4.12 3.36 10.96
CA THR A 316 -3.63 4.26 12.01
C THR A 316 -2.12 4.13 12.28
N TRP A 317 -1.49 3.06 11.83
CA TRP A 317 -0.02 2.93 11.81
C TRP A 317 0.62 3.87 10.78
N TYR A 318 0.07 3.90 9.57
CA TYR A 318 0.65 4.64 8.45
C TYR A 318 0.20 6.10 8.35
N TYR A 319 -1.01 6.40 8.83
CA TYR A 319 -1.55 7.75 8.82
C TYR A 319 -1.66 8.29 10.24
N ALA A 320 -0.78 9.24 10.57
CA ALA A 320 -0.65 9.75 11.94
C ALA A 320 -1.90 10.53 12.37
N ASP A 321 -2.30 10.34 13.63
CA ASP A 321 -3.39 11.09 14.26
C ASP A 321 -4.75 10.97 13.53
N VAL A 322 -4.95 9.88 12.74
CA VAL A 322 -6.24 9.62 12.09
C VAL A 322 -7.13 8.70 12.94
N THR A 323 -8.42 8.81 12.71
CA THR A 323 -9.44 7.89 13.21
C THR A 323 -10.11 7.18 12.04
N VAL A 324 -10.56 5.93 12.25
CA VAL A 324 -11.40 5.22 11.28
C VAL A 324 -12.84 5.35 11.70
N GLY A 325 -13.70 5.79 10.81
CA GLY A 325 -15.10 6.02 11.08
C GLY A 325 -15.96 6.03 9.81
N PRO A 326 -17.27 6.28 9.96
CA PRO A 326 -18.19 6.32 8.84
C PRO A 326 -17.80 7.42 7.86
N ALA A 327 -17.92 7.11 6.57
CA ALA A 327 -17.78 8.10 5.51
C ALA A 327 -18.81 9.23 5.74
N PRO A 328 -18.43 10.50 5.51
CA PRO A 328 -19.39 11.60 5.57
C PRO A 328 -20.48 11.37 4.52
N GLU A 329 -21.69 11.83 4.81
CA GLU A 329 -22.76 11.85 3.80
C GLU A 329 -22.22 12.60 2.57
N THR A 330 -22.30 11.98 1.42
CA THR A 330 -21.77 12.56 0.18
C THR A 330 -22.39 13.94 -0.03
N VAL A 331 -21.54 14.94 -0.12
CA VAL A 331 -21.94 16.24 -0.66
C VAL A 331 -22.38 15.95 -2.09
N GLN A 332 -23.70 16.07 -2.35
CA GLN A 332 -24.23 15.99 -3.70
C GLN A 332 -23.37 16.89 -4.59
N THR A 333 -22.72 16.31 -5.58
CA THR A 333 -21.97 17.08 -6.57
C THR A 333 -22.86 18.21 -7.10
N ALA A 334 -22.30 19.39 -7.26
CA ALA A 334 -23.00 20.67 -7.53
C ALA A 334 -23.87 20.73 -8.82
N GLU A 335 -24.28 19.60 -9.39
CA GLU A 335 -25.19 19.55 -10.53
C GLU A 335 -26.69 19.52 -10.15
N SER A 336 -27.04 19.43 -8.86
CA SER A 336 -28.46 19.48 -8.44
C SER A 336 -28.97 20.88 -8.04
N VAL A 337 -28.22 21.94 -8.34
CA VAL A 337 -28.65 23.35 -8.08
C VAL A 337 -28.73 24.13 -9.39
N VAL A 338 -29.33 23.56 -10.41
CA VAL A 338 -29.86 24.32 -11.55
C VAL A 338 -31.30 23.83 -11.78
N ASN A 339 -32.19 24.39 -11.02
CA ASN A 339 -33.61 24.58 -11.37
C ASN A 339 -34.09 25.93 -10.90
#